data_6087626d0c096153148f0d6fdfd51876
#
_entry.id   6087626d0c096153148f0d6fdfd51876
#
_cell.length_a   1.000
_cell.length_b   1.000
_cell.length_c   1.000
_cell.angle_alpha   90.00
_cell.angle_beta   90.00
_cell.angle_gamma   90.00
#
_symmetry.space_group_name_H-M   'P 1'
#
loop_
_entity.id
_entity.type
_entity.pdbx_description
1 polymer ?
#
loop_
_entity_poly.entity_id
_entity_poly.type
_entity_poly.pdbx_seq_one_letter_code
_entity_poly.pdbx_strand_id
1 'polypeptide(L)'
;MNKKKAKLNFKHNYFEIIEEGDYVLCAVSGKQITIDDKIYHYFDLNVLSAKYGFDLSTIPNSIKILLENLIRNEDGESVTKDMISNLCQKINESKDSFEISFSPTRVLMQDFTGVPAVADLAAMRDALKNKGLDPNKINPLSRVDLVIDHSVMVDYFGNNNAYEDNVKKEFDRNKERYEFLKWGQQTFNNFYLAPPGGGICHQVNLENIATTIWSSTIEEENYLYPDSVVGTDSHTTMVNALSVLGWGVGGIEAEAAMLGQPISMNIPKVLGLKLFGKLQEGITATDLVLTITEILRKHGVVGKFVESYGEGLNTLSLSDRSTISNMAPEYGATCGFFSTDKETIKYLQLSGKDDHQLEIVKKYTAIQKLWIDKNYDPNFDEELSLDLSKIEPSVAGPKRPQDKIFIRDIPQVFKTIDDTKFDKSYSNKKLQSGDIVIAAITSCTNTSNPNVMVAAGLVAKKAVELGLSVKPWVKTSLAPGSKVVSDYLDKANLSKYLDQIGFNLVGYGCTTCIGNSGPLDEWISD
;
A
#
# COMPACT_ATOMS: atom_id res chain seq x y z
N MET A 1 32.75 15.17 39.07
CA MET A 1 33.33 14.03 38.32
C MET A 1 32.91 14.15 36.87
N ASN A 2 33.86 14.26 35.96
CA ASN A 2 33.52 14.26 34.53
C ASN A 2 33.08 12.84 34.14
N LYS A 3 31.79 12.66 33.85
CA LYS A 3 31.26 11.39 33.35
C LYS A 3 31.82 11.09 31.96
N LYS A 4 32.36 9.89 31.76
CA LYS A 4 32.93 9.44 30.50
C LYS A 4 31.82 8.92 29.62
N LYS A 5 31.79 9.30 28.32
CA LYS A 5 30.86 8.78 27.32
C LYS A 5 31.33 7.41 26.87
N ALA A 6 30.44 6.40 26.87
CA ALA A 6 30.70 5.11 26.28
C ALA A 6 30.78 5.23 24.75
N LYS A 7 31.62 4.39 24.12
CA LYS A 7 31.70 4.29 22.67
C LYS A 7 31.07 2.96 22.26
N LEU A 8 30.04 3.05 21.43
CA LEU A 8 29.26 1.92 20.97
C LEU A 8 29.44 1.70 19.48
N ASN A 9 29.41 0.44 19.08
CA ASN A 9 29.24 0.03 17.69
C ASN A 9 27.81 -0.53 17.57
N PHE A 10 26.93 0.21 16.91
CA PHE A 10 25.54 -0.21 16.72
C PHE A 10 25.46 -1.27 15.62
N LYS A 11 24.78 -2.37 15.91
CA LYS A 11 24.40 -3.42 15.00
C LYS A 11 22.90 -3.39 14.79
N HIS A 12 22.39 -4.08 13.80
CA HIS A 12 20.98 -4.00 13.38
C HIS A 12 19.95 -4.18 14.52
N ASN A 13 20.25 -5.02 15.54
CA ASN A 13 19.36 -5.25 16.69
C ASN A 13 20.07 -5.21 18.05
N TYR A 14 21.34 -4.83 18.08
CA TYR A 14 22.12 -4.72 19.32
C TYR A 14 23.29 -3.77 19.11
N PHE A 15 23.99 -3.44 20.18
CA PHE A 15 25.25 -2.72 20.10
C PHE A 15 26.35 -3.47 20.85
N GLU A 16 27.58 -3.25 20.41
CA GLU A 16 28.79 -3.70 21.09
C GLU A 16 29.44 -2.51 21.79
N ILE A 17 29.81 -2.67 23.05
CA ILE A 17 30.56 -1.66 23.77
C ILE A 17 32.02 -1.72 23.31
N ILE A 18 32.47 -0.69 22.58
CA ILE A 18 33.86 -0.56 22.14
C ILE A 18 34.72 0.04 23.28
N GLU A 19 34.15 1.00 24.02
CA GLU A 19 34.78 1.59 25.20
C GLU A 19 33.72 1.81 26.27
N GLU A 20 33.99 1.31 27.50
CA GLU A 20 33.12 1.55 28.65
C GLU A 20 33.08 3.01 29.06
N GLY A 21 31.90 3.46 29.46
CA GLY A 21 31.65 4.81 29.94
C GLY A 21 30.42 4.88 30.86
N ASP A 22 30.24 5.99 31.51
CA ASP A 22 29.16 6.21 32.48
C ASP A 22 27.79 6.48 31.82
N TYR A 23 27.77 6.77 30.52
CA TYR A 23 26.53 7.02 29.78
C TYR A 23 26.72 6.84 28.28
N VAL A 24 25.64 6.53 27.61
CA VAL A 24 25.51 6.51 26.15
C VAL A 24 24.71 7.74 25.74
N LEU A 25 25.20 8.50 24.78
CA LEU A 25 24.35 9.46 24.08
C LEU A 25 23.66 8.72 22.94
N CYS A 26 22.34 8.69 22.94
CA CYS A 26 21.60 8.42 21.71
C CYS A 26 22.17 9.34 20.62
N ALA A 27 22.47 8.78 19.46
CA ALA A 27 23.22 9.48 18.40
C ALA A 27 22.59 10.82 18.01
N VAL A 28 21.34 11.11 18.36
CA VAL A 28 20.63 12.28 17.91
C VAL A 28 19.92 13.09 18.98
N SER A 29 19.37 12.56 20.09
CA SER A 29 18.68 13.51 20.98
C SER A 29 18.44 13.15 22.42
N GLY A 30 18.36 11.93 22.83
CA GLY A 30 17.90 11.61 24.22
C GLY A 30 16.56 12.27 24.61
N LYS A 31 15.78 12.74 23.64
CA LYS A 31 14.48 13.38 23.88
C LYS A 31 13.40 12.32 24.02
N GLN A 32 12.40 12.63 24.83
CA GLN A 32 11.35 11.72 25.22
C GLN A 32 9.98 12.36 25.00
N ILE A 33 9.00 11.51 24.67
CA ILE A 33 7.58 11.85 24.64
C ILE A 33 6.91 11.02 25.73
N THR A 34 6.11 11.64 26.60
CA THR A 34 5.28 10.93 27.56
C THR A 34 3.85 10.87 27.07
N ILE A 35 3.28 9.64 27.03
CA ILE A 35 1.91 9.36 26.63
C ILE A 35 1.35 8.36 27.63
N ASP A 36 0.24 8.70 28.31
CA ASP A 36 -0.42 7.86 29.32
C ASP A 36 0.58 7.24 30.32
N ASP A 37 1.45 8.08 30.90
CA ASP A 37 2.53 7.71 31.82
C ASP A 37 3.63 6.80 31.27
N LYS A 38 3.59 6.44 29.96
CA LYS A 38 4.68 5.74 29.29
C LYS A 38 5.66 6.72 28.65
N ILE A 39 6.94 6.42 28.79
CA ILE A 39 8.03 7.20 28.19
C ILE A 39 8.43 6.54 26.89
N TYR A 40 8.53 7.34 25.83
CA TYR A 40 9.01 6.93 24.52
C TYR A 40 10.19 7.78 24.08
N HIS A 41 11.18 7.13 23.52
CA HIS A 41 12.33 7.75 22.87
C HIS A 41 12.05 7.93 21.38
N TYR A 42 12.72 8.88 20.72
CA TYR A 42 12.62 9.10 19.29
C TYR A 42 13.84 9.82 18.74
N PHE A 43 14.07 9.70 17.46
CA PHE A 43 15.15 10.35 16.73
C PHE A 43 14.71 11.73 16.24
N ASP A 44 15.15 12.78 16.91
CA ASP A 44 14.64 14.15 16.74
C ASP A 44 15.29 14.85 15.53
N LEU A 45 14.51 15.03 14.47
CA LEU A 45 14.92 15.73 13.24
C LEU A 45 15.27 17.22 13.49
N ASN A 46 14.72 17.84 14.54
CA ASN A 46 15.02 19.22 14.86
C ASN A 46 16.50 19.42 15.26
N VAL A 47 17.14 18.40 15.81
CA VAL A 47 18.59 18.44 16.13
C VAL A 47 19.43 18.53 14.86
N LEU A 48 19.06 17.76 13.81
CA LEU A 48 19.75 17.85 12.51
C LEU A 48 19.47 19.17 11.82
N SER A 49 18.21 19.62 11.84
CA SER A 49 17.82 20.93 11.32
C SER A 49 18.69 22.04 11.90
N ALA A 50 18.86 22.07 13.24
CA ALA A 50 19.73 23.03 13.91
C ALA A 50 21.22 22.87 13.55
N LYS A 51 21.70 21.63 13.43
CA LYS A 51 23.12 21.34 13.13
C LYS A 51 23.52 21.70 11.71
N TYR A 52 22.64 21.44 10.73
CA TYR A 52 22.93 21.63 9.30
C TYR A 52 22.30 22.90 8.71
N GLY A 53 21.52 23.66 9.49
CA GLY A 53 21.00 24.97 9.11
C GLY A 53 19.84 24.95 8.12
N PHE A 54 18.99 23.90 8.11
CA PHE A 54 17.79 23.83 7.27
C PHE A 54 16.49 23.94 8.09
N ASP A 55 15.41 24.39 7.48
CA ASP A 55 14.10 24.41 8.11
C ASP A 55 13.30 23.15 7.73
N LEU A 56 12.91 22.36 8.77
CA LEU A 56 12.08 21.16 8.56
C LEU A 56 10.74 21.48 7.87
N SER A 57 10.19 22.68 8.02
CA SER A 57 8.92 23.04 7.39
C SER A 57 8.99 23.11 5.86
N THR A 58 10.18 23.34 5.32
CA THR A 58 10.43 23.45 3.88
C THR A 58 10.77 22.12 3.19
N ILE A 59 10.83 21.02 3.95
CA ILE A 59 11.21 19.70 3.43
C ILE A 59 9.95 18.86 3.19
N PRO A 60 9.83 18.16 2.05
CA PRO A 60 8.78 17.17 1.84
C PRO A 60 8.76 16.11 2.96
N ASN A 61 7.57 15.72 3.42
CA ASN A 61 7.44 14.78 4.53
C ASN A 61 7.99 13.39 4.20
N SER A 62 7.90 12.96 2.95
CA SER A 62 8.53 11.72 2.47
C SER A 62 10.06 11.72 2.67
N ILE A 63 10.72 12.86 2.45
CA ILE A 63 12.17 13.02 2.70
C ILE A 63 12.50 13.06 4.21
N LYS A 64 11.63 13.66 5.05
CA LYS A 64 11.81 13.60 6.50
C LYS A 64 11.79 12.17 7.03
N ILE A 65 10.90 11.32 6.49
CA ILE A 65 10.82 9.89 6.85
C ILE A 65 12.11 9.17 6.43
N LEU A 66 12.64 9.43 5.23
CA LEU A 66 13.93 8.86 4.81
C LEU A 66 15.08 9.31 5.71
N LEU A 67 15.10 10.60 6.09
CA LEU A 67 16.12 11.14 6.98
C LEU A 67 16.06 10.52 8.38
N GLU A 68 14.85 10.36 8.95
CA GLU A 68 14.67 9.65 10.22
C GLU A 68 15.15 8.20 10.12
N ASN A 69 14.80 7.52 9.03
CA ASN A 69 15.19 6.14 8.80
C ASN A 69 16.72 5.97 8.78
N LEU A 70 17.44 6.86 8.09
CA LEU A 70 18.90 6.84 8.07
C LEU A 70 19.50 7.05 9.47
N ILE A 71 18.95 8.01 10.25
CA ILE A 71 19.48 8.30 11.58
C ILE A 71 19.26 7.12 12.52
N ARG A 72 18.09 6.51 12.47
CA ARG A 72 17.71 5.39 13.33
C ARG A 72 18.54 4.14 13.05
N ASN A 73 18.94 3.94 11.79
CA ASN A 73 19.66 2.75 11.35
C ASN A 73 21.16 3.00 11.14
N GLU A 74 21.70 4.15 11.57
CA GLU A 74 23.13 4.44 11.43
C GLU A 74 23.98 3.45 12.25
N ASP A 75 24.77 2.64 11.55
CA ASP A 75 25.62 1.58 12.10
C ASP A 75 27.11 1.76 11.72
N GLY A 76 27.43 2.74 10.90
CA GLY A 76 28.77 3.02 10.40
C GLY A 76 29.23 2.12 9.27
N GLU A 77 28.43 1.13 8.86
CA GLU A 77 28.72 0.17 7.79
C GLU A 77 27.70 0.27 6.65
N SER A 78 26.46 -0.16 6.90
CA SER A 78 25.36 -0.15 5.92
C SER A 78 24.73 1.23 5.80
N VAL A 79 24.56 1.93 6.92
CA VAL A 79 24.10 3.30 6.99
C VAL A 79 25.18 4.15 7.66
N THR A 80 25.79 5.05 6.89
CA THR A 80 26.93 5.85 7.35
C THR A 80 26.54 7.29 7.68
N LYS A 81 27.36 7.95 8.52
CA LYS A 81 27.21 9.37 8.82
C LYS A 81 27.32 10.24 7.58
N ASP A 82 28.09 9.79 6.58
CA ASP A 82 28.24 10.51 5.31
C ASP A 82 26.93 10.49 4.51
N MET A 83 26.17 9.38 4.51
CA MET A 83 24.85 9.34 3.89
C MET A 83 23.89 10.37 4.53
N ILE A 84 23.86 10.45 5.86
CA ILE A 84 23.06 11.42 6.60
C ILE A 84 23.50 12.85 6.28
N SER A 85 24.82 13.11 6.33
CA SER A 85 25.39 14.42 6.05
C SER A 85 25.10 14.87 4.61
N ASN A 86 25.26 13.97 3.64
CA ASN A 86 24.98 14.23 2.24
C ASN A 86 23.50 14.54 1.99
N LEU A 87 22.56 13.80 2.66
CA LEU A 87 21.14 14.10 2.56
C LEU A 87 20.82 15.49 3.14
N CYS A 88 21.38 15.84 4.31
CA CYS A 88 21.22 17.16 4.92
C CYS A 88 21.79 18.28 4.03
N GLN A 89 22.90 18.03 3.35
CA GLN A 89 23.48 19.01 2.40
C GLN A 89 22.63 19.14 1.14
N LYS A 90 22.09 18.03 0.61
CA LYS A 90 21.21 18.06 -0.55
C LYS A 90 19.94 18.88 -0.29
N ILE A 91 19.40 18.81 0.92
CA ILE A 91 18.25 19.62 1.34
C ILE A 91 18.54 21.12 1.20
N ASN A 92 19.77 21.56 1.50
CA ASN A 92 20.19 22.96 1.42
C ASN A 92 20.63 23.38 0.02
N GLU A 93 21.23 22.48 -0.72
CA GLU A 93 21.88 22.75 -2.00
C GLU A 93 21.44 21.67 -2.99
N SER A 94 20.86 22.03 -4.12
CA SER A 94 20.47 21.06 -5.17
C SER A 94 21.68 20.28 -5.69
N LYS A 95 22.11 19.26 -4.96
CA LYS A 95 23.21 18.36 -5.33
C LYS A 95 22.71 17.18 -6.15
N ASP A 96 23.64 16.53 -6.86
CA ASP A 96 23.37 15.29 -7.60
C ASP A 96 22.78 14.21 -6.68
N SER A 97 22.00 13.30 -7.26
CA SER A 97 21.49 12.13 -6.57
C SER A 97 22.64 11.25 -6.11
N PHE A 98 22.57 10.74 -4.92
CA PHE A 98 23.49 9.75 -4.36
C PHE A 98 22.72 8.61 -3.72
N GLU A 99 23.41 7.52 -3.48
CA GLU A 99 22.84 6.30 -2.96
C GLU A 99 22.69 6.35 -1.44
N ILE A 100 21.57 5.87 -0.95
CA ILE A 100 21.27 5.69 0.47
C ILE A 100 20.79 4.26 0.75
N SER A 101 20.90 3.84 1.99
CA SER A 101 20.43 2.56 2.50
C SER A 101 19.14 2.76 3.30
N PHE A 102 18.04 2.17 2.85
CA PHE A 102 16.73 2.26 3.49
C PHE A 102 16.35 0.95 4.16
N SER A 103 16.03 0.98 5.46
CA SER A 103 15.59 -0.19 6.23
C SER A 103 14.11 -0.07 6.56
N PRO A 104 13.21 -0.80 5.86
CA PRO A 104 11.78 -0.72 6.13
C PRO A 104 11.45 -1.27 7.52
N THR A 105 10.43 -0.73 8.16
CA THR A 105 9.93 -1.21 9.46
C THR A 105 9.45 -2.65 9.37
N ARG A 106 8.85 -3.01 8.24
CA ARG A 106 8.26 -4.33 8.00
C ARG A 106 8.20 -4.67 6.52
N VAL A 107 7.98 -5.97 6.25
CA VAL A 107 7.83 -6.51 4.89
C VAL A 107 6.43 -7.09 4.75
N LEU A 108 5.74 -6.72 3.67
CA LEU A 108 4.43 -7.23 3.31
C LEU A 108 4.57 -8.22 2.15
N MET A 109 3.97 -9.39 2.26
CA MET A 109 4.00 -10.40 1.21
C MET A 109 2.59 -10.85 0.83
N GLN A 110 2.38 -11.13 -0.43
CA GLN A 110 1.26 -11.92 -0.92
C GLN A 110 1.71 -13.37 -1.15
N ASP A 111 0.79 -14.30 -1.28
CA ASP A 111 1.10 -15.73 -1.23
C ASP A 111 1.86 -16.27 -2.47
N PHE A 112 1.72 -15.67 -3.66
CA PHE A 112 2.45 -16.17 -4.83
C PHE A 112 3.95 -15.90 -4.78
N THR A 113 4.35 -14.74 -4.27
CA THR A 113 5.74 -14.32 -4.17
C THR A 113 6.33 -14.59 -2.77
N GLY A 114 5.49 -14.66 -1.75
CA GLY A 114 5.92 -14.91 -0.36
C GLY A 114 6.25 -16.37 -0.07
N VAL A 115 5.57 -17.33 -0.71
CA VAL A 115 5.88 -18.76 -0.52
C VAL A 115 7.31 -19.12 -0.90
N PRO A 116 7.84 -18.67 -2.07
CA PRO A 116 9.26 -18.86 -2.38
C PRO A 116 10.22 -18.33 -1.30
N ALA A 117 10.00 -17.12 -0.79
CA ALA A 117 10.83 -16.53 0.26
C ALA A 117 10.81 -17.36 1.55
N VAL A 118 9.65 -17.90 1.96
CA VAL A 118 9.55 -18.80 3.10
C VAL A 118 10.26 -20.14 2.84
N ALA A 119 10.22 -20.64 1.58
CA ALA A 119 10.94 -21.85 1.19
C ALA A 119 12.47 -21.63 1.26
N ASP A 120 12.96 -20.45 0.87
CA ASP A 120 14.37 -20.11 0.98
C ASP A 120 14.83 -20.03 2.43
N LEU A 121 14.03 -19.46 3.34
CA LEU A 121 14.32 -19.52 4.79
C LEU A 121 14.39 -20.96 5.30
N ALA A 122 13.50 -21.84 4.85
CA ALA A 122 13.53 -23.25 5.22
C ALA A 122 14.81 -23.94 4.71
N ALA A 123 15.19 -23.68 3.45
CA ALA A 123 16.43 -24.19 2.86
C ALA A 123 17.69 -23.67 3.58
N MET A 124 17.70 -22.41 4.02
CA MET A 124 18.78 -21.84 4.85
C MET A 124 18.90 -22.57 6.20
N ARG A 125 17.77 -22.91 6.85
CA ARG A 125 17.76 -23.73 8.08
C ARG A 125 18.36 -25.12 7.85
N ASP A 126 17.99 -25.77 6.76
CA ASP A 126 18.54 -27.07 6.38
C ASP A 126 20.07 -26.98 6.12
N ALA A 127 20.53 -25.93 5.44
CA ALA A 127 21.94 -25.70 5.21
C ALA A 127 22.74 -25.54 6.52
N LEU A 128 22.21 -24.79 7.50
CA LEU A 128 22.82 -24.68 8.83
C LEU A 128 22.86 -26.02 9.55
N LYS A 129 21.74 -26.74 9.57
CA LYS A 129 21.65 -28.07 10.19
C LYS A 129 22.66 -29.03 9.60
N ASN A 130 22.80 -29.08 8.28
CA ASN A 130 23.76 -29.93 7.57
C ASN A 130 25.23 -29.60 7.92
N LYS A 131 25.48 -28.35 8.34
CA LYS A 131 26.81 -27.91 8.83
C LYS A 131 26.98 -28.06 10.35
N GLY A 132 26.02 -28.67 11.05
CA GLY A 132 26.06 -28.84 12.51
C GLY A 132 25.82 -27.52 13.28
N LEU A 133 25.27 -26.51 12.64
CA LEU A 133 24.93 -25.21 13.24
C LEU A 133 23.47 -25.19 13.65
N ASP A 134 23.12 -24.26 14.55
CA ASP A 134 21.74 -24.09 15.02
C ASP A 134 20.84 -23.47 13.91
N PRO A 135 19.85 -24.21 13.37
CA PRO A 135 18.97 -23.73 12.35
C PRO A 135 18.02 -22.61 12.84
N ASN A 136 17.78 -22.49 14.16
CA ASN A 136 16.91 -21.46 14.73
C ASN A 136 17.50 -20.04 14.62
N LYS A 137 18.76 -19.92 14.22
CA LYS A 137 19.37 -18.63 13.89
C LYS A 137 18.77 -17.99 12.64
N ILE A 138 18.14 -18.76 11.75
CA ILE A 138 17.45 -18.24 10.57
C ILE A 138 16.02 -17.90 10.95
N ASN A 139 15.76 -16.61 11.05
CA ASN A 139 14.45 -16.01 11.26
C ASN A 139 14.40 -14.65 10.54
N PRO A 140 13.22 -14.15 10.17
CA PRO A 140 13.06 -12.76 9.82
C PRO A 140 13.55 -11.84 10.94
N LEU A 141 14.42 -10.89 10.61
CA LEU A 141 14.91 -9.87 11.54
C LEU A 141 13.94 -8.68 11.60
N SER A 142 13.27 -8.39 10.49
CA SER A 142 12.15 -7.44 10.43
C SER A 142 10.83 -8.20 10.53
N ARG A 143 9.76 -7.50 10.92
CA ARG A 143 8.40 -8.06 10.89
C ARG A 143 7.99 -8.39 9.45
N VAL A 144 7.43 -9.57 9.24
CA VAL A 144 6.88 -10.04 7.97
C VAL A 144 5.41 -10.36 8.15
N ASP A 145 4.56 -9.74 7.36
CA ASP A 145 3.14 -10.05 7.26
C ASP A 145 2.87 -10.66 5.88
N LEU A 146 2.51 -11.94 5.82
CA LEU A 146 2.09 -12.62 4.60
C LEU A 146 0.57 -12.79 4.59
N VAL A 147 -0.07 -12.31 3.53
CA VAL A 147 -1.51 -12.42 3.34
C VAL A 147 -1.81 -13.36 2.17
N ILE A 148 -2.65 -14.37 2.41
CA ILE A 148 -3.10 -15.28 1.37
C ILE A 148 -4.30 -14.65 0.66
N ASP A 149 -4.08 -14.12 -0.53
CA ASP A 149 -5.05 -13.30 -1.26
C ASP A 149 -5.08 -13.48 -2.78
N HIS A 150 -4.09 -14.14 -3.37
CA HIS A 150 -3.96 -14.33 -4.81
C HIS A 150 -4.38 -15.73 -5.29
N SER A 151 -4.80 -16.60 -4.39
CA SER A 151 -5.15 -18.01 -4.68
C SER A 151 -6.58 -18.22 -5.14
N VAL A 152 -7.46 -17.23 -4.95
CA VAL A 152 -8.88 -17.33 -5.28
C VAL A 152 -9.09 -17.27 -6.79
N MET A 153 -9.76 -18.30 -7.34
CA MET A 153 -10.23 -18.33 -8.72
C MET A 153 -11.76 -18.39 -8.73
N VAL A 154 -12.39 -17.64 -9.61
CA VAL A 154 -13.85 -17.60 -9.73
C VAL A 154 -14.35 -18.77 -10.58
N ASP A 155 -14.44 -19.95 -9.96
CA ASP A 155 -15.01 -21.14 -10.61
C ASP A 155 -16.54 -21.08 -10.58
N TYR A 156 -17.12 -20.66 -9.46
CA TYR A 156 -18.56 -20.53 -9.24
C TYR A 156 -18.96 -19.08 -9.13
N PHE A 157 -20.08 -18.70 -9.74
CA PHE A 157 -20.56 -17.32 -9.80
C PHE A 157 -22.10 -17.27 -9.95
N GLY A 158 -22.71 -16.09 -9.80
CA GLY A 158 -24.11 -15.83 -10.09
C GLY A 158 -25.11 -16.61 -9.23
N ASN A 159 -24.70 -17.07 -8.05
CA ASN A 159 -25.58 -17.75 -7.09
C ASN A 159 -25.07 -17.55 -5.65
N ASN A 160 -25.94 -17.81 -4.67
CA ASN A 160 -25.66 -17.55 -3.26
C ASN A 160 -24.62 -18.48 -2.62
N ASN A 161 -24.32 -19.63 -3.23
CA ASN A 161 -23.34 -20.59 -2.72
C ASN A 161 -21.96 -20.38 -3.33
N ALA A 162 -21.82 -19.45 -4.30
CA ALA A 162 -20.58 -19.24 -5.06
C ALA A 162 -19.36 -19.01 -4.15
N TYR A 163 -19.52 -18.26 -3.07
CA TYR A 163 -18.44 -18.00 -2.12
C TYR A 163 -17.96 -19.30 -1.44
N GLU A 164 -18.88 -20.07 -0.87
CA GLU A 164 -18.53 -21.31 -0.15
C GLU A 164 -17.92 -22.35 -1.07
N ASP A 165 -18.46 -22.50 -2.29
CA ASP A 165 -17.95 -23.44 -3.30
C ASP A 165 -16.54 -23.04 -3.78
N ASN A 166 -16.30 -21.76 -4.01
CA ASN A 166 -14.97 -21.25 -4.39
C ASN A 166 -13.94 -21.43 -3.27
N VAL A 167 -14.31 -21.12 -2.01
CA VAL A 167 -13.43 -21.32 -0.84
C VAL A 167 -13.06 -22.80 -0.70
N LYS A 168 -14.02 -23.72 -0.81
CA LYS A 168 -13.73 -25.16 -0.77
C LYS A 168 -12.73 -25.55 -1.85
N LYS A 169 -12.95 -25.09 -3.07
CA LYS A 169 -12.07 -25.41 -4.21
C LYS A 169 -10.69 -24.79 -4.08
N GLU A 170 -10.59 -23.59 -3.52
CA GLU A 170 -9.33 -22.93 -3.18
C GLU A 170 -8.50 -23.77 -2.20
N PHE A 171 -9.11 -24.21 -1.10
CA PHE A 171 -8.43 -25.07 -0.11
C PHE A 171 -8.00 -26.41 -0.69
N ASP A 172 -8.87 -27.06 -1.50
CA ASP A 172 -8.53 -28.33 -2.16
C ASP A 172 -7.32 -28.18 -3.10
N ARG A 173 -7.24 -27.08 -3.87
CA ARG A 173 -6.14 -26.78 -4.79
C ARG A 173 -4.84 -26.44 -4.09
N ASN A 174 -4.90 -25.73 -2.98
CA ASN A 174 -3.74 -25.10 -2.35
C ASN A 174 -3.38 -25.73 -1.00
N LYS A 175 -3.91 -26.92 -0.67
CA LYS A 175 -3.73 -27.58 0.62
C LYS A 175 -2.27 -27.65 1.05
N GLU A 176 -1.38 -28.15 0.19
CA GLU A 176 0.04 -28.30 0.47
C GLU A 176 0.70 -26.95 0.78
N ARG A 177 0.40 -25.92 -0.03
CA ARG A 177 0.92 -24.56 0.18
C ARG A 177 0.46 -23.98 1.52
N TYR A 178 -0.80 -24.16 1.88
CA TYR A 178 -1.36 -23.65 3.12
C TYR A 178 -0.82 -24.38 4.35
N GLU A 179 -0.62 -25.67 4.27
CA GLU A 179 0.05 -26.47 5.31
C GLU A 179 1.50 -25.98 5.50
N PHE A 180 2.22 -25.72 4.42
CA PHE A 180 3.58 -25.18 4.47
C PHE A 180 3.63 -23.78 5.11
N LEU A 181 2.77 -22.86 4.70
CA LEU A 181 2.71 -21.51 5.29
C LEU A 181 2.34 -21.53 6.78
N LYS A 182 1.41 -22.42 7.17
CA LYS A 182 1.07 -22.63 8.59
C LYS A 182 2.24 -23.16 9.38
N TRP A 183 3.01 -24.08 8.81
CA TRP A 183 4.27 -24.52 9.41
C TRP A 183 5.25 -23.36 9.56
N GLY A 184 5.41 -22.53 8.55
CA GLY A 184 6.26 -21.33 8.59
C GLY A 184 5.89 -20.40 9.73
N GLN A 185 4.59 -20.09 9.89
CA GLN A 185 4.07 -19.26 10.99
C GLN A 185 4.42 -19.82 12.38
N GLN A 186 4.42 -21.14 12.53
CA GLN A 186 4.75 -21.79 13.81
C GLN A 186 6.26 -21.90 14.06
N THR A 187 7.05 -21.77 13.00
CA THR A 187 8.48 -22.08 13.00
C THR A 187 9.36 -20.84 13.03
N PHE A 188 8.94 -19.77 12.37
CA PHE A 188 9.70 -18.53 12.27
C PHE A 188 9.17 -17.47 13.24
N ASN A 189 10.11 -16.81 13.94
CA ASN A 189 9.79 -15.59 14.68
C ASN A 189 9.56 -14.43 13.71
N ASN A 190 8.80 -13.40 14.14
CA ASN A 190 8.48 -12.21 13.35
C ASN A 190 7.74 -12.49 12.01
N PHE A 191 7.20 -13.68 11.84
CA PHE A 191 6.43 -14.07 10.66
C PHE A 191 4.95 -14.25 11.02
N TYR A 192 4.09 -13.45 10.40
CA TYR A 192 2.65 -13.41 10.65
C TYR A 192 1.92 -13.79 9.36
N LEU A 193 0.91 -14.64 9.49
CA LEU A 193 0.12 -15.16 8.37
C LEU A 193 -1.34 -14.75 8.51
N ALA A 194 -1.86 -14.00 7.53
CA ALA A 194 -3.28 -13.78 7.38
C ALA A 194 -3.86 -14.90 6.50
N PRO A 195 -4.87 -15.65 6.99
CA PRO A 195 -5.43 -16.80 6.30
C PRO A 195 -6.22 -16.39 5.05
N PRO A 196 -6.54 -17.36 4.15
CA PRO A 196 -7.42 -17.14 3.02
C PRO A 196 -8.75 -16.52 3.42
N GLY A 197 -9.29 -15.66 2.57
CA GLY A 197 -10.56 -14.95 2.85
C GLY A 197 -10.44 -13.78 3.83
N GLY A 198 -9.22 -13.41 4.26
CA GLY A 198 -8.96 -12.21 5.06
C GLY A 198 -9.15 -10.91 4.27
N GLY A 199 -8.83 -10.93 3.01
CA GLY A 199 -8.83 -9.79 2.10
C GLY A 199 -7.53 -9.67 1.32
N ILE A 200 -7.44 -8.64 0.47
CA ILE A 200 -6.25 -8.36 -0.33
C ILE A 200 -5.14 -7.75 0.54
N CYS A 201 -3.88 -8.15 0.33
CA CYS A 201 -2.75 -7.84 1.23
C CYS A 201 -2.60 -6.34 1.53
N HIS A 202 -2.63 -5.48 0.52
CA HIS A 202 -2.46 -4.04 0.73
C HIS A 202 -3.67 -3.36 1.39
N GLN A 203 -4.89 -3.88 1.22
CA GLN A 203 -6.07 -3.37 1.95
C GLN A 203 -6.06 -3.86 3.39
N VAL A 204 -5.76 -5.14 3.64
CA VAL A 204 -5.54 -5.68 5.01
C VAL A 204 -4.42 -4.90 5.71
N ASN A 205 -3.36 -4.55 4.99
CA ASN A 205 -2.28 -3.71 5.50
C ASN A 205 -2.81 -2.34 5.94
N LEU A 206 -3.53 -1.63 5.08
CA LEU A 206 -4.08 -0.31 5.38
C LEU A 206 -5.05 -0.34 6.57
N GLU A 207 -5.97 -1.30 6.60
CA GLU A 207 -7.06 -1.38 7.58
C GLU A 207 -6.59 -1.90 8.93
N ASN A 208 -5.68 -2.89 8.96
CA ASN A 208 -5.40 -3.66 10.17
C ASN A 208 -3.96 -3.52 10.66
N ILE A 209 -2.96 -3.48 9.77
CA ILE A 209 -1.55 -3.61 10.14
C ILE A 209 -0.90 -2.24 10.34
N ALA A 210 -1.09 -1.32 9.40
CA ALA A 210 -0.46 0.00 9.40
C ALA A 210 -0.85 0.84 10.61
N THR A 211 0.10 1.61 11.14
CA THR A 211 -0.09 2.40 12.37
C THR A 211 0.31 3.86 12.23
N THR A 212 0.81 4.29 11.08
CA THR A 212 1.40 5.62 10.80
C THR A 212 2.69 5.88 11.59
N ILE A 213 2.67 5.70 12.90
CA ILE A 213 3.84 5.71 13.76
C ILE A 213 3.95 4.35 14.44
N TRP A 214 5.09 3.72 14.25
CA TRP A 214 5.43 2.43 14.83
C TRP A 214 6.08 2.61 16.20
N SER A 215 5.92 1.60 17.04
CA SER A 215 6.65 1.53 18.30
C SER A 215 7.37 0.19 18.42
N SER A 216 8.59 0.21 18.93
CA SER A 216 9.34 -1.00 19.29
C SER A 216 10.01 -0.83 20.64
N THR A 217 10.26 -1.95 21.31
CA THR A 217 11.03 -1.97 22.55
C THR A 217 12.44 -2.48 22.23
N ILE A 218 13.44 -1.66 22.52
CA ILE A 218 14.86 -1.98 22.36
C ILE A 218 15.50 -1.80 23.72
N GLU A 219 16.12 -2.85 24.28
CA GLU A 219 16.77 -2.81 25.59
C GLU A 219 15.92 -2.24 26.73
N GLU A 220 14.65 -2.68 26.78
CA GLU A 220 13.64 -2.25 27.77
C GLU A 220 13.14 -0.79 27.58
N GLU A 221 13.64 -0.05 26.60
CA GLU A 221 13.17 1.30 26.25
C GLU A 221 12.25 1.28 25.04
N ASN A 222 11.19 2.10 25.06
CA ASN A 222 10.24 2.19 23.95
C ASN A 222 10.66 3.30 22.98
N TYR A 223 10.74 2.97 21.70
CA TYR A 223 11.08 3.91 20.62
C TYR A 223 9.90 4.13 19.67
N LEU A 224 9.71 5.39 19.26
CA LEU A 224 8.75 5.78 18.23
C LEU A 224 9.47 6.18 16.94
N TYR A 225 8.92 5.77 15.82
CA TYR A 225 9.40 6.14 14.49
C TYR A 225 8.30 5.97 13.42
N PRO A 226 8.42 6.62 12.25
CA PRO A 226 7.45 6.45 11.17
C PRO A 226 7.34 4.99 10.72
N ASP A 227 6.11 4.50 10.55
CA ASP A 227 5.87 3.21 9.91
C ASP A 227 6.31 3.28 8.45
N SER A 228 6.95 2.22 7.98
CA SER A 228 7.37 2.08 6.59
C SER A 228 7.34 0.62 6.16
N VAL A 229 7.05 0.37 4.89
CA VAL A 229 6.87 -1.00 4.41
C VAL A 229 7.35 -1.16 2.97
N VAL A 230 8.00 -2.28 2.70
CA VAL A 230 8.17 -2.76 1.33
C VAL A 230 7.38 -4.04 1.15
N GLY A 231 6.88 -4.27 -0.04
CA GLY A 231 6.05 -5.45 -0.27
C GLY A 231 6.25 -6.09 -1.62
N THR A 232 5.98 -7.38 -1.71
CA THR A 232 6.04 -8.15 -2.96
C THR A 232 4.82 -7.91 -3.86
N ASP A 233 3.87 -7.10 -3.39
CA ASP A 233 2.74 -6.63 -4.18
C ASP A 233 2.98 -5.18 -4.65
N SER A 234 2.75 -4.91 -5.94
CA SER A 234 2.92 -3.57 -6.52
C SER A 234 2.04 -2.52 -5.83
N HIS A 235 0.83 -2.90 -5.39
CA HIS A 235 -0.11 -2.02 -4.69
C HIS A 235 0.17 -1.85 -3.19
N THR A 236 1.30 -2.32 -2.68
CA THR A 236 1.81 -1.95 -1.35
C THR A 236 1.80 -0.43 -1.16
N THR A 237 1.91 0.32 -2.25
CA THR A 237 1.83 1.80 -2.27
C THR A 237 0.52 2.36 -1.71
N MET A 238 -0.57 1.60 -1.61
CA MET A 238 -1.84 2.06 -1.05
C MET A 238 -1.70 2.65 0.35
N VAL A 239 -0.79 2.12 1.15
CA VAL A 239 -0.56 2.54 2.53
C VAL A 239 -0.03 3.97 2.67
N ASN A 240 0.52 4.55 1.59
CA ASN A 240 1.00 5.93 1.59
C ASN A 240 -0.13 6.95 1.86
N ALA A 241 -1.40 6.58 1.63
CA ALA A 241 -2.54 7.38 2.03
C ALA A 241 -2.62 7.62 3.55
N LEU A 242 -2.04 6.70 4.33
CA LEU A 242 -2.01 6.74 5.80
C LEU A 242 -0.68 7.29 6.34
N SER A 243 0.07 8.04 5.53
CA SER A 243 1.40 8.57 5.86
C SER A 243 2.44 7.49 6.21
N VAL A 244 2.26 6.29 5.70
CA VAL A 244 3.23 5.20 5.79
C VAL A 244 4.01 5.15 4.49
N LEU A 245 5.32 5.38 4.54
CA LEU A 245 6.14 5.32 3.34
C LEU A 245 6.29 3.87 2.89
N GLY A 246 5.76 3.54 1.70
CA GLY A 246 5.76 2.17 1.22
C GLY A 246 5.67 2.02 -0.29
N TRP A 247 6.33 0.97 -0.81
CA TRP A 247 6.30 0.64 -2.23
C TRP A 247 6.51 -0.87 -2.49
N GLY A 248 6.22 -1.27 -3.72
CA GLY A 248 6.44 -2.63 -4.20
C GLY A 248 7.92 -2.87 -4.54
N VAL A 249 8.41 -4.05 -4.21
CA VAL A 249 9.77 -4.53 -4.51
C VAL A 249 9.73 -5.94 -5.10
N GLY A 250 10.83 -6.38 -5.69
CA GLY A 250 11.01 -7.76 -6.12
C GLY A 250 11.07 -8.74 -4.94
N GLY A 251 10.81 -10.03 -5.20
CA GLY A 251 10.85 -11.07 -4.16
C GLY A 251 12.20 -11.14 -3.44
N ILE A 252 13.30 -11.08 -4.19
CA ILE A 252 14.67 -11.11 -3.64
C ILE A 252 14.96 -9.90 -2.75
N GLU A 253 14.49 -8.71 -3.13
CA GLU A 253 14.66 -7.49 -2.32
C GLU A 253 13.84 -7.57 -1.02
N ALA A 254 12.62 -8.11 -1.09
CA ALA A 254 11.79 -8.34 0.08
C ALA A 254 12.45 -9.36 1.03
N GLU A 255 13.03 -10.43 0.50
CA GLU A 255 13.78 -11.43 1.27
C GLU A 255 15.02 -10.83 1.93
N ALA A 256 15.80 -10.03 1.20
CA ALA A 256 16.95 -9.32 1.76
C ALA A 256 16.52 -8.39 2.90
N ALA A 257 15.46 -7.60 2.71
CA ALA A 257 14.92 -6.72 3.74
C ALA A 257 14.39 -7.51 4.97
N MET A 258 13.74 -8.63 4.74
CA MET A 258 13.30 -9.56 5.81
C MET A 258 14.48 -10.07 6.64
N LEU A 259 15.63 -10.32 6.01
CA LEU A 259 16.88 -10.76 6.66
C LEU A 259 17.71 -9.59 7.22
N GLY A 260 17.15 -8.38 7.26
CA GLY A 260 17.77 -7.20 7.85
C GLY A 260 18.77 -6.47 6.96
N GLN A 261 18.84 -6.80 5.67
CA GLN A 261 19.66 -6.04 4.74
C GLN A 261 18.90 -4.78 4.31
N PRO A 262 19.51 -3.58 4.37
CA PRO A 262 18.87 -2.38 3.87
C PRO A 262 18.76 -2.41 2.34
N ILE A 263 17.74 -1.77 1.84
CA ILE A 263 17.53 -1.58 0.41
C ILE A 263 18.35 -0.39 -0.07
N SER A 264 19.22 -0.63 -1.04
CA SER A 264 19.97 0.44 -1.69
C SER A 264 19.06 1.20 -2.67
N MET A 265 19.03 2.52 -2.56
CA MET A 265 18.26 3.37 -3.46
C MET A 265 18.92 4.74 -3.65
N ASN A 266 18.78 5.31 -4.83
CA ASN A 266 19.10 6.73 -5.00
C ASN A 266 18.08 7.60 -4.27
N ILE A 267 18.53 8.70 -3.67
CA ILE A 267 17.61 9.68 -3.11
C ILE A 267 16.63 10.12 -4.18
N PRO A 268 15.32 9.88 -4.00
CA PRO A 268 14.32 10.20 -5.00
C PRO A 268 14.17 11.71 -5.16
N LYS A 269 13.82 12.16 -6.35
CA LYS A 269 13.21 13.45 -6.54
C LYS A 269 11.78 13.40 -6.04
N VAL A 270 11.30 14.47 -5.45
CA VAL A 270 9.91 14.59 -4.99
C VAL A 270 9.16 15.57 -5.88
N LEU A 271 8.08 15.06 -6.50
CA LEU A 271 7.12 15.88 -7.23
C LEU A 271 5.96 16.24 -6.30
N GLY A 272 5.76 17.52 -6.05
CA GLY A 272 4.58 18.04 -5.36
C GLY A 272 3.36 18.07 -6.29
N LEU A 273 2.30 17.34 -5.95
CA LEU A 273 1.03 17.39 -6.64
C LEU A 273 0.04 18.27 -5.85
N LYS A 274 -0.09 19.53 -6.26
CA LYS A 274 -0.99 20.50 -5.62
C LYS A 274 -2.43 20.29 -6.06
N LEU A 275 -3.29 19.88 -5.13
CA LEU A 275 -4.71 19.68 -5.36
C LEU A 275 -5.50 20.91 -4.85
N PHE A 276 -6.39 21.45 -5.66
CA PHE A 276 -7.25 22.57 -5.28
C PHE A 276 -8.66 22.41 -5.83
N GLY A 277 -9.63 23.18 -5.31
CA GLY A 277 -11.03 23.00 -5.65
C GLY A 277 -11.65 21.76 -4.99
N LYS A 278 -12.76 21.27 -5.53
CA LYS A 278 -13.47 20.08 -5.06
C LYS A 278 -14.08 19.31 -6.23
N LEU A 279 -14.25 18.01 -6.07
CA LEU A 279 -14.95 17.16 -7.04
C LEU A 279 -16.40 17.63 -7.22
N GLN A 280 -16.87 17.63 -8.46
CA GLN A 280 -18.26 17.91 -8.78
C GLN A 280 -19.15 16.72 -8.39
N GLU A 281 -20.45 16.97 -8.21
CA GLU A 281 -21.43 15.92 -7.96
C GLU A 281 -21.44 14.91 -9.12
N GLY A 282 -21.42 13.61 -8.78
CA GLY A 282 -21.38 12.52 -9.75
C GLY A 282 -19.97 12.12 -10.20
N ILE A 283 -18.92 12.83 -9.79
CA ILE A 283 -17.52 12.46 -10.04
C ILE A 283 -17.02 11.57 -8.90
N THR A 284 -16.37 10.49 -9.28
CA THR A 284 -15.87 9.47 -8.35
C THR A 284 -14.36 9.58 -8.12
N ALA A 285 -13.87 8.91 -7.05
CA ALA A 285 -12.43 8.74 -6.84
C ALA A 285 -11.73 8.05 -8.02
N THR A 286 -12.45 7.18 -8.75
CA THR A 286 -11.94 6.52 -9.94
C THR A 286 -11.66 7.52 -11.07
N ASP A 287 -12.59 8.45 -11.33
CA ASP A 287 -12.39 9.51 -12.33
C ASP A 287 -11.17 10.38 -11.99
N LEU A 288 -11.05 10.72 -10.70
CA LEU A 288 -9.92 11.48 -10.18
C LEU A 288 -8.60 10.74 -10.39
N VAL A 289 -8.50 9.48 -9.96
CA VAL A 289 -7.23 8.74 -10.05
C VAL A 289 -6.82 8.46 -11.50
N LEU A 290 -7.76 8.19 -12.40
CA LEU A 290 -7.46 8.06 -13.84
C LEU A 290 -6.89 9.35 -14.41
N THR A 291 -7.44 10.51 -14.00
CA THR A 291 -6.92 11.81 -14.42
C THR A 291 -5.51 12.08 -13.86
N ILE A 292 -5.28 11.80 -12.57
CA ILE A 292 -3.95 11.90 -11.96
C ILE A 292 -2.95 10.99 -12.67
N THR A 293 -3.35 9.74 -12.96
CA THR A 293 -2.52 8.76 -13.66
C THR A 293 -2.09 9.26 -15.05
N GLU A 294 -3.03 9.80 -15.81
CA GLU A 294 -2.73 10.37 -17.14
C GLU A 294 -1.74 11.53 -17.05
N ILE A 295 -1.97 12.49 -16.15
CA ILE A 295 -1.13 13.67 -15.98
C ILE A 295 0.29 13.29 -15.54
N LEU A 296 0.41 12.42 -14.52
CA LEU A 296 1.70 12.00 -13.98
C LEU A 296 2.50 11.16 -14.98
N ARG A 297 1.85 10.23 -15.71
CA ARG A 297 2.54 9.49 -16.77
C ARG A 297 3.03 10.39 -17.88
N LYS A 298 2.24 11.37 -18.29
CA LYS A 298 2.63 12.34 -19.32
C LYS A 298 3.80 13.22 -18.87
N HIS A 299 3.84 13.57 -17.58
CA HIS A 299 4.94 14.33 -16.99
C HIS A 299 6.23 13.49 -16.86
N GLY A 300 6.13 12.20 -16.57
CA GLY A 300 7.25 11.30 -16.37
C GLY A 300 7.75 11.30 -14.92
N VAL A 301 7.17 10.41 -14.12
CA VAL A 301 7.44 10.30 -12.66
C VAL A 301 8.17 9.01 -12.27
N VAL A 302 8.75 8.31 -13.23
CA VAL A 302 9.47 7.06 -12.95
C VAL A 302 10.64 7.32 -12.00
N GLY A 303 10.72 6.54 -10.92
CA GLY A 303 11.74 6.66 -9.89
C GLY A 303 11.59 7.89 -8.98
N LYS A 304 10.50 8.64 -9.09
CA LYS A 304 10.19 9.77 -8.21
C LYS A 304 9.20 9.38 -7.13
N PHE A 305 9.18 10.15 -6.05
CA PHE A 305 8.06 10.19 -5.10
C PHE A 305 7.09 11.27 -5.55
N VAL A 306 5.80 10.99 -5.46
CA VAL A 306 4.75 12.00 -5.67
C VAL A 306 4.13 12.29 -4.32
N GLU A 307 4.20 13.53 -3.84
CA GLU A 307 3.60 13.95 -2.57
C GLU A 307 2.45 14.92 -2.83
N SER A 308 1.25 14.52 -2.43
CA SER A 308 0.04 15.32 -2.64
C SER A 308 -0.16 16.35 -1.53
N TYR A 309 -0.49 17.58 -1.89
CA TYR A 309 -0.71 18.69 -0.96
C TYR A 309 -1.74 19.69 -1.49
N GLY A 310 -2.02 20.73 -0.73
CA GLY A 310 -2.94 21.80 -1.11
C GLY A 310 -4.34 21.67 -0.49
N GLU A 311 -5.15 22.70 -0.65
CA GLU A 311 -6.47 22.81 -0.01
C GLU A 311 -7.50 21.77 -0.46
N GLY A 312 -7.36 21.26 -1.69
CA GLY A 312 -8.22 20.21 -2.25
C GLY A 312 -8.18 18.92 -1.41
N LEU A 313 -7.08 18.63 -0.70
CA LEU A 313 -6.98 17.47 0.18
C LEU A 313 -8.06 17.45 1.27
N ASN A 314 -8.53 18.61 1.73
CA ASN A 314 -9.57 18.70 2.75
C ASN A 314 -10.93 18.18 2.27
N THR A 315 -11.10 18.00 0.97
CA THR A 315 -12.33 17.49 0.35
C THR A 315 -12.27 16.00 0.04
N LEU A 316 -11.08 15.38 0.18
CA LEU A 316 -10.83 13.97 -0.10
C LEU A 316 -10.78 13.17 1.20
N SER A 317 -11.62 12.13 1.27
CA SER A 317 -11.54 11.14 2.35
C SER A 317 -10.24 10.35 2.27
N LEU A 318 -9.85 9.65 3.33
CA LEU A 318 -8.69 8.76 3.28
C LEU A 318 -8.87 7.65 2.23
N SER A 319 -10.09 7.16 2.02
CA SER A 319 -10.39 6.18 0.97
C SER A 319 -10.14 6.73 -0.44
N ASP A 320 -10.44 8.01 -0.70
CA ASP A 320 -10.09 8.64 -1.98
C ASP A 320 -8.57 8.75 -2.16
N ARG A 321 -7.85 9.14 -1.09
CA ARG A 321 -6.38 9.18 -1.09
C ARG A 321 -5.77 7.80 -1.28
N SER A 322 -6.36 6.77 -0.68
CA SER A 322 -5.88 5.39 -0.83
C SER A 322 -6.03 4.88 -2.27
N THR A 323 -7.11 5.30 -2.95
CA THR A 323 -7.31 5.03 -4.38
C THR A 323 -6.17 5.65 -5.22
N ILE A 324 -5.77 6.88 -4.91
CA ILE A 324 -4.67 7.58 -5.60
C ILE A 324 -3.32 6.90 -5.30
N SER A 325 -3.02 6.62 -4.04
CA SER A 325 -1.77 5.97 -3.63
C SER A 325 -1.66 4.56 -4.21
N ASN A 326 -2.77 3.82 -4.30
CA ASN A 326 -2.83 2.47 -4.84
C ASN A 326 -2.34 2.42 -6.29
N MET A 327 -2.69 3.39 -7.12
CA MET A 327 -2.33 3.44 -8.54
C MET A 327 -0.93 4.05 -8.80
N ALA A 328 -0.05 4.15 -7.80
CA ALA A 328 1.31 4.63 -8.03
C ALA A 328 2.08 3.81 -9.09
N PRO A 329 1.97 2.48 -9.14
CA PRO A 329 2.57 1.69 -10.21
C PRO A 329 2.04 2.05 -11.61
N GLU A 330 0.73 2.32 -11.73
CA GLU A 330 0.09 2.67 -13.00
C GLU A 330 0.56 4.03 -13.51
N TYR A 331 0.73 5.03 -12.66
CA TYR A 331 1.33 6.31 -13.10
C TYR A 331 2.86 6.29 -13.13
N GLY A 332 3.51 5.25 -12.60
CA GLY A 332 4.93 4.97 -12.73
C GLY A 332 5.80 5.60 -11.64
N ALA A 333 5.23 6.11 -10.56
CA ALA A 333 5.98 6.61 -9.42
C ALA A 333 6.35 5.49 -8.45
N THR A 334 7.40 5.69 -7.66
CA THR A 334 7.74 4.75 -6.57
C THR A 334 6.65 4.74 -5.50
N CYS A 335 6.10 5.90 -5.15
CA CYS A 335 4.96 6.02 -4.25
C CYS A 335 4.14 7.29 -4.54
N GLY A 336 2.88 7.28 -4.06
CA GLY A 336 2.00 8.46 -4.04
C GLY A 336 1.63 8.78 -2.60
N PHE A 337 2.39 9.67 -1.98
CA PHE A 337 2.40 9.91 -0.55
C PHE A 337 1.43 11.02 -0.12
N PHE A 338 0.77 10.79 1.00
CA PHE A 338 -0.06 11.77 1.71
C PHE A 338 0.44 11.93 3.13
N SER A 339 0.64 13.15 3.54
CA SER A 339 1.12 13.47 4.89
C SER A 339 0.00 13.36 5.92
N THR A 340 0.38 13.22 7.20
CA THR A 340 -0.57 13.08 8.32
C THR A 340 -1.38 14.35 8.54
N ASP A 341 -2.70 14.19 8.64
CA ASP A 341 -3.65 15.23 8.98
C ASP A 341 -4.84 14.69 9.81
N LYS A 342 -5.89 15.48 9.93
CA LYS A 342 -7.12 15.08 10.65
C LYS A 342 -7.84 13.88 10.03
N GLU A 343 -7.78 13.71 8.70
CA GLU A 343 -8.40 12.56 8.03
C GLU A 343 -7.63 11.26 8.33
N THR A 344 -6.30 11.34 8.50
CA THR A 344 -5.49 10.22 8.97
C THR A 344 -5.96 9.74 10.35
N ILE A 345 -6.14 10.66 11.31
CA ILE A 345 -6.61 10.33 12.67
C ILE A 345 -8.02 9.73 12.64
N LYS A 346 -8.91 10.33 11.87
CA LYS A 346 -10.29 9.85 11.70
C LYS A 346 -10.33 8.42 11.15
N TYR A 347 -9.49 8.11 10.18
CA TYR A 347 -9.41 6.76 9.61
C TYR A 347 -8.83 5.75 10.61
N LEU A 348 -7.75 6.09 11.30
CA LEU A 348 -7.16 5.24 12.35
C LEU A 348 -8.19 4.90 13.44
N GLN A 349 -9.00 5.88 13.84
CA GLN A 349 -10.09 5.66 14.79
C GLN A 349 -11.16 4.73 14.22
N LEU A 350 -11.57 4.92 12.96
CA LEU A 350 -12.54 4.07 12.28
C LEU A 350 -12.03 2.63 12.09
N SER A 351 -10.73 2.45 11.86
CA SER A 351 -10.10 1.13 11.73
C SER A 351 -9.79 0.46 13.08
N GLY A 352 -10.24 1.05 14.20
CA GLY A 352 -10.18 0.45 15.52
C GLY A 352 -8.86 0.61 16.25
N LYS A 353 -8.01 1.57 15.85
CA LYS A 353 -6.83 1.93 16.65
C LYS A 353 -7.29 2.62 17.94
N ASP A 354 -6.66 2.27 19.04
CA ASP A 354 -7.00 2.81 20.36
C ASP A 354 -6.55 4.27 20.53
N ASP A 355 -7.08 4.93 21.55
CA ASP A 355 -6.77 6.33 21.85
C ASP A 355 -5.28 6.54 22.12
N HIS A 356 -4.59 5.56 22.67
CA HIS A 356 -3.15 5.60 22.92
C HIS A 356 -2.37 5.72 21.61
N GLN A 357 -2.69 4.89 20.60
CA GLN A 357 -2.07 4.96 19.28
C GLN A 357 -2.39 6.29 18.58
N LEU A 358 -3.61 6.80 18.73
CA LEU A 358 -3.99 8.11 18.17
C LEU A 358 -3.17 9.25 18.77
N GLU A 359 -2.93 9.22 20.07
CA GLU A 359 -2.09 10.22 20.75
C GLU A 359 -0.60 10.09 20.38
N ILE A 360 -0.10 8.85 20.18
CA ILE A 360 1.25 8.63 19.63
C ILE A 360 1.38 9.35 18.27
N VAL A 361 0.45 9.10 17.36
CA VAL A 361 0.49 9.68 16.01
C VAL A 361 0.45 11.22 16.09
N LYS A 362 -0.50 11.79 16.83
CA LYS A 362 -0.64 13.25 16.95
C LYS A 362 0.62 13.91 17.53
N LYS A 363 1.13 13.40 18.65
CA LYS A 363 2.29 14.00 19.34
C LYS A 363 3.57 13.85 18.52
N TYR A 364 3.85 12.66 18.02
CA TYR A 364 5.05 12.41 17.25
C TYR A 364 5.09 13.26 15.96
N THR A 365 3.99 13.25 15.18
CA THR A 365 3.95 13.98 13.91
C THR A 365 4.00 15.48 14.08
N ALA A 366 3.43 16.01 15.17
CA ALA A 366 3.54 17.44 15.51
C ALA A 366 4.99 17.84 15.86
N ILE A 367 5.69 17.05 16.69
CA ILE A 367 7.07 17.33 17.11
C ILE A 367 8.03 17.25 15.93
N GLN A 368 7.86 16.27 15.06
CA GLN A 368 8.72 16.02 13.88
C GLN A 368 8.32 16.84 12.65
N LYS A 369 7.31 17.73 12.79
CA LYS A 369 6.76 18.53 11.68
C LYS A 369 6.32 17.68 10.48
N LEU A 370 5.77 16.49 10.76
CA LEU A 370 5.16 15.59 9.77
C LEU A 370 3.66 15.84 9.61
N TRP A 371 3.05 16.53 10.57
CA TRP A 371 1.65 16.97 10.49
C TRP A 371 1.50 18.12 9.51
N ILE A 372 0.52 18.03 8.60
CA ILE A 372 0.25 19.11 7.65
C ILE A 372 -0.96 19.94 8.06
N ASP A 373 -0.86 21.22 7.78
CA ASP A 373 -1.94 22.21 7.87
C ASP A 373 -2.05 23.00 6.55
N LYS A 374 -2.87 24.05 6.56
CA LYS A 374 -3.08 24.92 5.40
C LYS A 374 -1.82 25.67 4.92
N ASN A 375 -0.76 25.72 5.72
CA ASN A 375 0.49 26.41 5.40
C ASN A 375 1.57 25.45 4.90
N TYR A 376 1.26 24.17 4.74
CA TYR A 376 2.22 23.20 4.24
C TYR A 376 2.54 23.46 2.77
N ASP A 377 3.72 23.95 2.50
CA ASP A 377 4.23 24.33 1.18
C ASP A 377 5.75 24.10 1.13
N PRO A 378 6.23 22.86 1.11
CA PRO A 378 7.65 22.54 1.10
C PRO A 378 8.28 22.79 -0.27
N ASN A 379 9.60 22.83 -0.32
CA ASN A 379 10.36 22.93 -1.55
C ASN A 379 10.41 21.57 -2.24
N PHE A 380 9.57 21.37 -3.25
CA PHE A 380 9.61 20.19 -4.10
C PHE A 380 10.64 20.34 -5.23
N ASP A 381 11.18 19.22 -5.74
CA ASP A 381 12.04 19.25 -6.92
C ASP A 381 11.27 19.66 -8.19
N GLU A 382 10.00 19.28 -8.25
CA GLU A 382 9.06 19.58 -9.35
C GLU A 382 7.64 19.75 -8.78
N GLU A 383 6.80 20.51 -9.46
CA GLU A 383 5.41 20.73 -9.04
C GLU A 383 4.44 20.60 -10.19
N LEU A 384 3.28 20.02 -9.90
CA LEU A 384 2.11 20.00 -10.75
C LEU A 384 0.88 20.46 -9.96
N SER A 385 -0.07 21.07 -10.65
CA SER A 385 -1.34 21.52 -10.04
C SER A 385 -2.52 20.88 -10.75
N LEU A 386 -3.51 20.45 -9.98
CA LEU A 386 -4.75 19.85 -10.50
C LEU A 386 -5.99 20.49 -9.84
N ASP A 387 -6.86 21.04 -10.68
CA ASP A 387 -8.17 21.55 -10.28
C ASP A 387 -9.19 20.40 -10.25
N LEU A 388 -9.60 20.01 -9.04
CA LEU A 388 -10.56 18.93 -8.82
C LEU A 388 -11.92 19.20 -9.45
N SER A 389 -12.28 20.47 -9.66
CA SER A 389 -13.57 20.85 -10.27
C SER A 389 -13.64 20.56 -11.78
N LYS A 390 -12.51 20.28 -12.42
CA LYS A 390 -12.40 19.99 -13.86
C LYS A 390 -12.32 18.49 -14.18
N ILE A 391 -12.43 17.63 -13.19
CA ILE A 391 -12.46 16.19 -13.42
C ILE A 391 -13.76 15.81 -14.12
N GLU A 392 -13.64 14.96 -15.14
CA GLU A 392 -14.77 14.47 -15.93
C GLU A 392 -14.91 12.94 -15.81
N PRO A 393 -16.14 12.40 -15.96
CA PRO A 393 -16.39 10.96 -15.94
C PRO A 393 -15.56 10.22 -16.98
N SER A 394 -14.83 9.21 -16.53
CA SER A 394 -13.84 8.51 -17.33
C SER A 394 -13.84 7.00 -17.07
N VAL A 395 -13.33 6.24 -18.03
CA VAL A 395 -13.04 4.81 -17.91
C VAL A 395 -11.61 4.54 -18.36
N ALA A 396 -11.10 3.37 -18.05
CA ALA A 396 -9.78 2.91 -18.47
C ALA A 396 -9.86 1.85 -19.57
N GLY A 397 -8.83 1.74 -20.39
CA GLY A 397 -8.70 0.76 -21.45
C GLY A 397 -8.72 1.37 -22.85
N PRO A 398 -8.82 0.52 -23.94
CA PRO A 398 -9.02 -0.94 -23.89
C PRO A 398 -7.76 -1.75 -23.65
N LYS A 399 -6.56 -1.15 -23.77
CA LYS A 399 -5.29 -1.90 -23.73
C LYS A 399 -4.67 -1.97 -22.35
N ARG A 400 -4.73 -0.88 -21.57
CA ARG A 400 -4.02 -0.74 -20.30
C ARG A 400 -4.92 -0.13 -19.24
N PRO A 401 -4.76 -0.48 -17.96
CA PRO A 401 -5.57 0.08 -16.87
C PRO A 401 -5.37 1.59 -16.68
N GLN A 402 -4.30 2.17 -17.19
CA GLN A 402 -4.01 3.60 -17.11
C GLN A 402 -4.43 4.41 -18.34
N ASP A 403 -4.87 3.77 -19.42
CA ASP A 403 -5.34 4.48 -20.62
C ASP A 403 -6.72 5.08 -20.32
N LYS A 404 -6.78 6.40 -20.11
CA LYS A 404 -8.02 7.11 -19.77
C LYS A 404 -8.82 7.46 -21.03
N ILE A 405 -10.12 7.22 -20.98
CA ILE A 405 -11.09 7.60 -22.01
C ILE A 405 -12.26 8.28 -21.33
N PHE A 406 -12.68 9.44 -21.82
CA PHE A 406 -13.92 10.05 -21.36
C PHE A 406 -15.12 9.21 -21.77
N ILE A 407 -16.11 9.07 -20.91
CA ILE A 407 -17.32 8.26 -21.20
C ILE A 407 -17.97 8.70 -22.52
N ARG A 408 -17.98 10.00 -22.81
CA ARG A 408 -18.54 10.54 -24.07
C ARG A 408 -17.82 10.07 -25.33
N ASP A 409 -16.53 9.67 -25.22
CA ASP A 409 -15.69 9.32 -26.36
C ASP A 409 -15.67 7.81 -26.64
N ILE A 410 -16.26 6.97 -25.74
CA ILE A 410 -16.32 5.51 -25.88
C ILE A 410 -16.85 5.06 -27.25
N PRO A 411 -17.97 5.62 -27.79
CA PRO A 411 -18.49 5.19 -29.07
C PRO A 411 -17.52 5.40 -30.24
N GLN A 412 -16.69 6.46 -30.17
CA GLN A 412 -15.69 6.75 -31.20
C GLN A 412 -14.49 5.81 -31.08
N VAL A 413 -14.00 5.57 -29.86
CA VAL A 413 -12.90 4.65 -29.60
C VAL A 413 -13.27 3.23 -29.99
N PHE A 414 -14.50 2.80 -29.70
CA PHE A 414 -14.99 1.48 -30.06
C PHE A 414 -14.98 1.27 -31.58
N LYS A 415 -15.41 2.24 -32.38
CA LYS A 415 -15.37 2.16 -33.86
C LYS A 415 -13.97 1.91 -34.40
N THR A 416 -12.93 2.45 -33.77
CA THR A 416 -11.54 2.26 -34.21
C THR A 416 -10.99 0.87 -33.88
N ILE A 417 -11.59 0.17 -32.92
CA ILE A 417 -11.20 -1.18 -32.51
C ILE A 417 -11.85 -2.22 -33.42
N ASP A 418 -13.09 -2.01 -33.81
CA ASP A 418 -13.91 -2.96 -34.57
C ASP A 418 -13.42 -3.16 -36.03
N ASP A 419 -12.74 -2.16 -36.62
CA ASP A 419 -12.32 -2.21 -38.03
C ASP A 419 -11.15 -3.16 -38.33
N THR A 420 -10.52 -3.82 -37.34
CA THR A 420 -9.21 -4.41 -37.61
C THR A 420 -9.06 -5.92 -37.45
N LYS A 421 -9.99 -6.69 -36.87
CA LYS A 421 -9.74 -8.10 -36.53
C LYS A 421 -10.94 -9.07 -36.49
N PHE A 422 -12.16 -8.70 -36.83
CA PHE A 422 -13.28 -9.64 -36.71
C PHE A 422 -13.60 -10.33 -38.05
N ASP A 423 -13.42 -11.65 -38.07
CA ASP A 423 -13.90 -12.49 -39.12
C ASP A 423 -15.44 -12.55 -39.06
N LYS A 424 -16.08 -11.97 -40.07
CA LYS A 424 -17.55 -11.91 -40.22
C LYS A 424 -18.18 -13.29 -40.50
N SER A 425 -17.38 -14.38 -40.57
CA SER A 425 -17.84 -15.75 -40.85
C SER A 425 -18.59 -16.43 -39.68
N TYR A 426 -18.58 -15.83 -38.48
CA TYR A 426 -19.27 -16.37 -37.29
C TYR A 426 -20.75 -15.94 -37.16
N SER A 427 -21.47 -15.89 -38.25
CA SER A 427 -22.83 -15.33 -38.34
C SER A 427 -23.94 -16.08 -37.59
N ASN A 428 -23.64 -17.21 -36.95
CA ASN A 428 -24.63 -18.03 -36.21
C ASN A 428 -24.52 -17.95 -34.68
N LYS A 429 -23.61 -17.12 -34.11
CA LYS A 429 -23.46 -17.00 -32.65
C LYS A 429 -24.35 -15.88 -32.10
N LYS A 430 -24.87 -16.11 -30.90
CA LYS A 430 -25.71 -15.12 -30.15
C LYS A 430 -24.96 -13.89 -29.72
N LEU A 431 -23.60 -13.89 -29.74
CA LEU A 431 -22.73 -12.81 -29.33
C LEU A 431 -22.32 -11.92 -30.51
N GLN A 432 -22.19 -10.62 -30.26
CA GLN A 432 -21.77 -9.62 -31.25
C GLN A 432 -20.53 -8.88 -30.72
N SER A 433 -19.74 -8.28 -31.62
CA SER A 433 -18.65 -7.38 -31.24
C SER A 433 -19.16 -6.30 -30.31
N GLY A 434 -18.51 -6.14 -29.15
CA GLY A 434 -18.89 -5.20 -28.12
C GLY A 434 -19.78 -5.77 -27.02
N ASP A 435 -20.21 -7.02 -27.13
CA ASP A 435 -20.91 -7.68 -26.03
C ASP A 435 -19.95 -7.90 -24.83
N ILE A 436 -20.45 -7.58 -23.64
CA ILE A 436 -19.74 -7.83 -22.39
C ILE A 436 -19.95 -9.28 -22.00
N VAL A 437 -18.86 -10.03 -21.80
CA VAL A 437 -18.89 -11.43 -21.37
C VAL A 437 -18.45 -11.63 -19.91
N ILE A 438 -17.72 -10.68 -19.34
CA ILE A 438 -17.32 -10.66 -17.92
C ILE A 438 -17.63 -9.27 -17.34
N ALA A 439 -18.34 -9.25 -16.23
CA ALA A 439 -18.58 -8.04 -15.42
C ALA A 439 -18.23 -8.33 -13.96
N ALA A 440 -17.13 -7.81 -13.49
CA ALA A 440 -16.63 -8.07 -12.15
C ALA A 440 -16.49 -6.78 -11.34
N ILE A 441 -17.08 -6.76 -10.15
CA ILE A 441 -16.79 -5.77 -9.10
C ILE A 441 -15.68 -6.39 -8.26
N THR A 442 -14.45 -6.03 -8.55
CA THR A 442 -13.29 -6.67 -7.96
C THR A 442 -12.14 -5.69 -7.80
N SER A 443 -11.09 -6.12 -7.11
CA SER A 443 -9.83 -5.41 -6.95
C SER A 443 -9.80 -4.33 -5.88
N CYS A 444 -8.60 -3.92 -5.63
CA CYS A 444 -8.16 -3.05 -4.56
C CYS A 444 -8.54 -1.58 -4.74
N THR A 445 -8.45 -1.07 -5.98
CA THR A 445 -8.57 0.37 -6.22
C THR A 445 -9.99 0.89 -5.95
N ASN A 446 -10.99 0.23 -6.50
CA ASN A 446 -12.39 0.69 -6.40
C ASN A 446 -13.11 0.11 -5.18
N THR A 447 -12.88 -1.16 -4.83
CA THR A 447 -13.61 -1.81 -3.73
C THR A 447 -13.16 -1.31 -2.35
N SER A 448 -12.00 -0.69 -2.25
CA SER A 448 -11.53 -0.05 -1.01
C SER A 448 -12.24 1.28 -0.71
N ASN A 449 -13.00 1.84 -1.67
CA ASN A 449 -13.69 3.11 -1.50
C ASN A 449 -15.19 2.89 -1.20
N PRO A 450 -15.65 3.12 0.05
CA PRO A 450 -17.05 2.91 0.43
C PRO A 450 -18.04 3.74 -0.39
N ASN A 451 -17.69 4.96 -0.79
CA ASN A 451 -18.58 5.81 -1.59
C ASN A 451 -18.86 5.18 -2.96
N VAL A 452 -17.83 4.64 -3.61
CA VAL A 452 -17.96 3.96 -4.91
C VAL A 452 -18.78 2.69 -4.77
N MET A 453 -18.54 1.89 -3.74
CA MET A 453 -19.25 0.63 -3.51
C MET A 453 -20.72 0.83 -3.13
N VAL A 454 -21.02 1.81 -2.29
CA VAL A 454 -22.41 2.18 -1.96
C VAL A 454 -23.14 2.70 -3.21
N ALA A 455 -22.47 3.51 -4.03
CA ALA A 455 -23.03 3.96 -5.30
C ALA A 455 -23.34 2.77 -6.24
N ALA A 456 -22.43 1.78 -6.36
CA ALA A 456 -22.68 0.56 -7.12
C ALA A 456 -23.90 -0.21 -6.61
N GLY A 457 -24.04 -0.36 -5.28
CA GLY A 457 -25.19 -1.00 -4.66
C GLY A 457 -26.51 -0.24 -4.92
N LEU A 458 -26.48 1.11 -4.92
CA LEU A 458 -27.63 1.93 -5.26
C LEU A 458 -28.02 1.82 -6.73
N VAL A 459 -27.04 1.72 -7.63
CA VAL A 459 -27.27 1.46 -9.08
C VAL A 459 -27.91 0.08 -9.24
N ALA A 460 -27.39 -0.97 -8.57
CA ALA A 460 -27.98 -2.30 -8.57
C ALA A 460 -29.45 -2.28 -8.08
N LYS A 461 -29.72 -1.57 -6.97
CA LYS A 461 -31.07 -1.38 -6.45
C LYS A 461 -32.00 -0.76 -7.50
N LYS A 462 -31.56 0.32 -8.14
CA LYS A 462 -32.34 0.99 -9.18
C LYS A 462 -32.58 0.10 -10.40
N ALA A 463 -31.59 -0.69 -10.80
CA ALA A 463 -31.72 -1.64 -11.90
C ALA A 463 -32.78 -2.72 -11.59
N VAL A 464 -32.75 -3.30 -10.40
CA VAL A 464 -33.75 -4.27 -9.94
C VAL A 464 -35.16 -3.67 -9.91
N GLU A 465 -35.32 -2.47 -9.36
CA GLU A 465 -36.59 -1.74 -9.32
C GLU A 465 -37.17 -1.46 -10.72
N LEU A 466 -36.32 -1.31 -11.72
CA LEU A 466 -36.68 -1.13 -13.14
C LEU A 466 -36.89 -2.46 -13.89
N GLY A 467 -36.73 -3.60 -13.22
CA GLY A 467 -36.86 -4.93 -13.82
C GLY A 467 -35.72 -5.30 -14.80
N LEU A 468 -34.56 -4.65 -14.67
CA LEU A 468 -33.39 -4.96 -15.49
C LEU A 468 -32.70 -6.23 -14.99
N SER A 469 -32.14 -7.00 -15.90
CA SER A 469 -31.37 -8.21 -15.63
C SER A 469 -30.10 -8.26 -16.50
N VAL A 470 -29.09 -8.96 -16.01
CA VAL A 470 -27.87 -9.24 -16.76
C VAL A 470 -28.16 -10.26 -17.88
N LYS A 471 -27.49 -10.14 -19.00
CA LYS A 471 -27.63 -11.09 -20.10
C LYS A 471 -27.04 -12.46 -19.70
N PRO A 472 -27.60 -13.59 -20.20
CA PRO A 472 -27.21 -14.92 -19.75
C PRO A 472 -25.77 -15.33 -20.07
N TRP A 473 -25.11 -14.62 -21.00
CA TRP A 473 -23.70 -14.86 -21.34
C TRP A 473 -22.71 -14.03 -20.52
N VAL A 474 -23.18 -13.15 -19.62
CA VAL A 474 -22.31 -12.31 -18.80
C VAL A 474 -21.99 -13.01 -17.49
N LYS A 475 -20.72 -13.35 -17.29
CA LYS A 475 -20.21 -13.84 -16.03
C LYS A 475 -20.06 -12.67 -15.05
N THR A 476 -20.91 -12.61 -14.03
CA THR A 476 -20.90 -11.57 -13.00
C THR A 476 -20.24 -12.07 -11.72
N SER A 477 -19.53 -11.19 -11.02
CA SER A 477 -18.90 -11.53 -9.73
C SER A 477 -18.69 -10.31 -8.85
N LEU A 478 -18.75 -10.52 -7.52
CA LEU A 478 -18.32 -9.55 -6.51
C LEU A 478 -17.19 -10.18 -5.70
N ALA A 479 -16.00 -9.60 -5.81
CA ALA A 479 -14.81 -9.99 -5.02
C ALA A 479 -14.18 -8.77 -4.39
N PRO A 480 -14.70 -8.31 -3.23
CA PRO A 480 -14.18 -7.12 -2.57
C PRO A 480 -12.81 -7.35 -1.94
N GLY A 481 -12.09 -6.27 -1.70
CA GLY A 481 -10.75 -6.31 -1.12
C GLY A 481 -10.69 -6.68 0.34
N SER A 482 -11.79 -6.56 1.10
CA SER A 482 -11.88 -7.01 2.50
C SER A 482 -13.33 -7.29 2.91
N LYS A 483 -13.49 -7.96 4.07
CA LYS A 483 -14.80 -8.22 4.69
C LYS A 483 -15.55 -6.95 5.10
N VAL A 484 -14.83 -5.87 5.38
CA VAL A 484 -15.42 -4.56 5.73
C VAL A 484 -16.39 -4.09 4.65
N VAL A 485 -16.09 -4.39 3.38
CA VAL A 485 -16.96 -4.04 2.23
C VAL A 485 -18.29 -4.76 2.29
N SER A 486 -18.29 -6.07 2.52
CA SER A 486 -19.52 -6.84 2.69
C SER A 486 -20.33 -6.36 3.89
N ASP A 487 -19.65 -6.09 5.02
CA ASP A 487 -20.30 -5.67 6.26
C ASP A 487 -21.07 -4.35 6.09
N TYR A 488 -20.48 -3.34 5.43
CA TYR A 488 -21.22 -2.08 5.24
C TYR A 488 -22.27 -2.16 4.14
N LEU A 489 -22.09 -2.98 3.10
CA LEU A 489 -23.13 -3.21 2.09
C LEU A 489 -24.35 -3.94 2.71
N ASP A 490 -24.11 -4.89 3.58
CA ASP A 490 -25.17 -5.59 4.33
C ASP A 490 -25.91 -4.64 5.28
N LYS A 491 -25.17 -3.85 6.07
CA LYS A 491 -25.74 -2.83 6.94
C LYS A 491 -26.57 -1.78 6.19
N ALA A 492 -26.13 -1.43 4.96
CA ALA A 492 -26.85 -0.54 4.06
C ALA A 492 -28.02 -1.24 3.34
N ASN A 493 -28.19 -2.55 3.52
CA ASN A 493 -29.21 -3.37 2.85
C ASN A 493 -29.13 -3.32 1.30
N LEU A 494 -27.87 -3.27 0.79
CA LEU A 494 -27.56 -3.18 -0.64
C LEU A 494 -27.08 -4.50 -1.25
N SER A 495 -26.48 -5.41 -0.47
CA SER A 495 -25.98 -6.72 -0.96
C SER A 495 -27.05 -7.50 -1.69
N LYS A 496 -28.28 -7.54 -1.19
CA LYS A 496 -29.40 -8.27 -1.82
C LYS A 496 -29.72 -7.80 -3.24
N TYR A 497 -29.48 -6.55 -3.57
CA TYR A 497 -29.74 -6.03 -4.92
C TYR A 497 -28.58 -6.37 -5.88
N LEU A 498 -27.36 -6.40 -5.37
CA LEU A 498 -26.21 -6.91 -6.12
C LEU A 498 -26.42 -8.41 -6.44
N ASP A 499 -26.85 -9.21 -5.46
CA ASP A 499 -27.15 -10.63 -5.66
C ASP A 499 -28.26 -10.84 -6.70
N GLN A 500 -29.33 -10.04 -6.64
CA GLN A 500 -30.47 -10.16 -7.58
C GLN A 500 -30.10 -9.89 -9.04
N ILE A 501 -29.07 -9.08 -9.29
CA ILE A 501 -28.54 -8.86 -10.65
C ILE A 501 -27.31 -9.74 -10.95
N GLY A 502 -27.00 -10.73 -10.09
CA GLY A 502 -25.98 -11.74 -10.31
C GLY A 502 -24.58 -11.38 -9.80
N PHE A 503 -24.37 -10.23 -9.17
CA PHE A 503 -23.09 -9.89 -8.54
C PHE A 503 -22.98 -10.49 -7.13
N ASN A 504 -23.06 -11.81 -7.06
CA ASN A 504 -22.90 -12.54 -5.81
C ASN A 504 -21.44 -12.52 -5.35
N LEU A 505 -21.24 -12.58 -4.04
CA LEU A 505 -19.90 -12.71 -3.45
C LEU A 505 -19.26 -14.03 -3.91
N VAL A 506 -18.03 -13.95 -4.46
CA VAL A 506 -17.28 -15.10 -4.97
C VAL A 506 -15.99 -15.37 -4.18
N GLY A 507 -15.49 -14.39 -3.44
CA GLY A 507 -14.25 -14.46 -2.66
C GLY A 507 -13.82 -13.10 -2.17
N TYR A 508 -12.73 -13.06 -1.41
CA TYR A 508 -12.03 -11.84 -1.00
C TYR A 508 -10.59 -11.92 -1.47
N GLY A 509 -10.10 -10.89 -2.17
CA GLY A 509 -8.74 -10.82 -2.67
C GLY A 509 -8.64 -10.52 -4.17
N CYS A 510 -7.48 -10.80 -4.76
CA CYS A 510 -7.27 -10.62 -6.20
C CYS A 510 -7.94 -11.74 -6.99
N THR A 511 -8.85 -11.37 -7.89
CA THR A 511 -9.54 -12.32 -8.78
C THR A 511 -9.38 -11.90 -10.25
N THR A 512 -10.39 -11.31 -10.84
CA THR A 512 -10.42 -10.93 -12.27
C THR A 512 -9.27 -10.01 -12.68
N CYS A 513 -8.81 -9.09 -11.81
CA CYS A 513 -7.74 -8.15 -12.14
C CYS A 513 -6.37 -8.82 -12.43
N ILE A 514 -6.12 -10.02 -11.88
CA ILE A 514 -4.91 -10.82 -12.15
C ILE A 514 -5.17 -12.01 -13.06
N GLY A 515 -6.33 -12.08 -13.72
CA GLY A 515 -6.69 -13.17 -14.64
C GLY A 515 -7.34 -14.37 -13.97
N ASN A 516 -7.71 -14.31 -12.69
CA ASN A 516 -8.40 -15.38 -11.97
C ASN A 516 -9.92 -15.33 -12.12
N SER A 517 -10.43 -14.86 -13.26
CA SER A 517 -11.87 -14.84 -13.56
C SER A 517 -12.49 -16.24 -13.62
N GLY A 518 -11.66 -17.29 -13.71
CA GLY A 518 -12.11 -18.66 -13.98
C GLY A 518 -12.63 -18.85 -15.42
N PRO A 519 -13.06 -20.06 -15.78
CA PRO A 519 -13.49 -20.37 -17.12
C PRO A 519 -14.80 -19.68 -17.49
N LEU A 520 -14.96 -19.36 -18.76
CA LEU A 520 -16.26 -19.06 -19.38
C LEU A 520 -16.89 -20.37 -19.89
N ASP A 521 -18.20 -20.34 -20.15
CA ASP A 521 -18.87 -21.43 -20.84
C ASP A 521 -18.19 -21.69 -22.22
N GLU A 522 -18.07 -22.96 -22.60
CA GLU A 522 -17.38 -23.35 -23.85
C GLU A 522 -17.90 -22.60 -25.06
N TRP A 523 -19.22 -22.45 -25.19
CA TRP A 523 -19.85 -21.74 -26.32
C TRP A 523 -19.55 -20.22 -26.37
N ILE A 524 -19.00 -19.65 -25.29
CA ILE A 524 -18.55 -18.24 -25.23
C ILE A 524 -17.05 -18.17 -25.56
N SER A 525 -16.28 -19.17 -25.13
CA SER A 525 -14.82 -19.24 -25.31
C SER A 525 -14.41 -19.58 -26.73
N ASP A 526 -15.22 -20.40 -27.43
CA ASP A 526 -15.06 -20.79 -28.84
C ASP A 526 -15.46 -19.66 -29.80
#